data_940b8d719f5a3ad0e9388a48612368b1
#
_entry.id   940b8d719f5a3ad0e9388a48612368b1
#
_cell.length_a   1.000
_cell.length_b   1.000
_cell.length_c   1.000
_cell.angle_alpha   90.00
_cell.angle_beta   90.00
_cell.angle_gamma   90.00
#
_symmetry.space_group_name_H-M   'P 1'
#
loop_
_entity.id
_entity.type
_entity.pdbx_description
1 polymer ?
#
loop_
_entity_poly.entity_id
_entity_poly.type
_entity_poly.pdbx_seq_one_letter_code
_entity_poly.pdbx_strand_id
1 'polypeptide(L)'
;MGRRRRAAGSPLRSRGAPHLRDAARRTVRLVVAVVLVAQLDGADALDCRPYEYPVGAGCCPRCAAGLRVFKHCTADSSTTCVPCVEGTYTDHPNGLEHCRKCKLCDKGANLVPEVACTYTKNTVCGCPPEYFCSYFGPEDCELCQPYTICFPGTMVKERGTKTTDNVCEACPPGTSSTANMSYSCTPWPTCEENGWAQGEDRNPSSHPSAAVVGYVGGVLLVVAAGLCLVFIWRRRKSYTPHVELKP
;
A
#
# COMPACT_ATOMS: atom_id res chain seq x y z
N MET A 1 -86.55 56.07 15.53
CA MET A 1 -85.89 55.06 16.36
C MET A 1 -85.35 53.98 15.45
N GLY A 2 -84.06 53.93 15.19
CA GLY A 2 -83.41 52.95 14.30
C GLY A 2 -81.94 52.89 14.60
N ARG A 3 -81.51 51.84 15.40
CA ARG A 3 -80.13 51.56 15.79
C ARG A 3 -79.38 50.95 14.58
N ARG A 4 -78.36 51.61 14.07
CA ARG A 4 -77.38 51.03 13.16
C ARG A 4 -76.33 50.26 13.96
N ARG A 5 -76.23 49.00 13.65
CA ARG A 5 -75.09 48.11 14.16
C ARG A 5 -73.89 48.37 13.22
N ARG A 6 -72.75 48.70 13.87
CA ARG A 6 -71.43 48.78 13.18
C ARG A 6 -70.85 47.38 13.14
N ALA A 7 -70.53 46.94 11.94
CA ALA A 7 -69.75 45.72 11.75
C ALA A 7 -68.26 46.01 12.00
N ALA A 8 -67.67 45.27 12.89
CA ALA A 8 -66.21 45.28 13.19
C ALA A 8 -65.47 44.51 12.12
N GLY A 9 -64.65 45.20 11.30
CA GLY A 9 -63.72 44.56 10.36
C GLY A 9 -62.49 44.05 11.08
N SER A 10 -62.27 42.75 10.98
CA SER A 10 -61.05 42.08 11.50
C SER A 10 -59.90 42.36 10.57
N PRO A 11 -58.67 42.67 11.05
CA PRO A 11 -57.52 42.84 10.20
C PRO A 11 -56.99 41.47 9.72
N LEU A 12 -56.91 41.28 8.42
CA LEU A 12 -56.24 40.15 7.78
C LEU A 12 -54.74 40.18 8.10
N ARG A 13 -54.34 39.30 9.04
CA ARG A 13 -52.93 39.06 9.37
C ARG A 13 -52.29 38.25 8.26
N SER A 14 -51.57 38.93 7.38
CA SER A 14 -50.71 38.30 6.37
C SER A 14 -49.66 37.43 7.01
N ARG A 15 -49.89 36.12 7.01
CA ARG A 15 -48.87 35.11 7.36
C ARG A 15 -47.90 35.02 6.21
N GLY A 16 -46.83 35.83 6.20
CA GLY A 16 -45.70 35.65 5.32
C GLY A 16 -45.00 34.30 5.67
N ALA A 17 -44.96 33.39 4.72
CA ALA A 17 -44.44 32.04 4.88
C ALA A 17 -42.97 32.08 5.33
N PRO A 18 -42.62 31.47 6.48
CA PRO A 18 -41.24 31.49 7.02
C PRO A 18 -40.24 30.77 6.11
N HIS A 19 -40.68 29.85 5.28
CA HIS A 19 -39.82 29.06 4.37
C HIS A 19 -39.15 29.89 3.23
N LEU A 20 -39.78 30.97 2.75
CA LEU A 20 -39.20 31.83 1.70
C LEU A 20 -38.01 32.65 2.23
N ARG A 21 -38.06 33.09 3.48
CA ARG A 21 -36.95 33.86 4.12
C ARG A 21 -35.74 32.99 4.43
N ASP A 22 -35.97 31.74 4.82
CA ASP A 22 -34.88 30.80 5.12
C ASP A 22 -34.22 30.29 3.84
N ALA A 23 -34.99 30.07 2.76
CA ALA A 23 -34.45 29.72 1.45
C ALA A 23 -33.56 30.86 0.90
N ALA A 24 -34.06 32.10 0.96
CA ALA A 24 -33.30 33.29 0.53
C ALA A 24 -32.00 33.47 1.33
N ARG A 25 -32.01 33.26 2.64
CA ARG A 25 -30.81 33.33 3.49
C ARG A 25 -29.79 32.23 3.17
N ARG A 26 -30.24 31.00 2.85
CA ARG A 26 -29.37 29.91 2.39
C ARG A 26 -28.74 30.22 1.05
N THR A 27 -29.51 30.72 0.11
CA THR A 27 -29.01 31.11 -1.21
C THR A 27 -27.98 32.23 -1.11
N VAL A 28 -28.25 33.28 -0.32
CA VAL A 28 -27.27 34.37 -0.10
C VAL A 28 -25.99 33.85 0.55
N ARG A 29 -26.06 32.96 1.55
CA ARG A 29 -24.88 32.37 2.16
C ARG A 29 -24.07 31.53 1.19
N LEU A 30 -24.74 30.74 0.32
CA LEU A 30 -24.06 29.95 -0.72
C LEU A 30 -23.40 30.87 -1.75
N VAL A 31 -24.08 31.93 -2.23
CA VAL A 31 -23.52 32.88 -3.18
C VAL A 31 -22.29 33.60 -2.55
N VAL A 32 -22.41 34.07 -1.31
CA VAL A 32 -21.27 34.69 -0.60
C VAL A 32 -20.10 33.70 -0.42
N ALA A 33 -20.40 32.45 -0.06
CA ALA A 33 -19.37 31.43 0.05
C ALA A 33 -18.67 31.14 -1.28
N VAL A 34 -19.43 31.02 -2.38
CA VAL A 34 -18.89 30.82 -3.73
C VAL A 34 -18.07 32.02 -4.18
N VAL A 35 -18.51 33.23 -3.92
CA VAL A 35 -17.76 34.47 -4.26
C VAL A 35 -16.49 34.56 -3.41
N LEU A 36 -16.51 34.19 -2.11
CA LEU A 36 -15.31 34.17 -1.27
C LEU A 36 -14.31 33.08 -1.73
N VAL A 37 -14.79 31.91 -2.13
CA VAL A 37 -13.92 30.84 -2.69
C VAL A 37 -13.33 31.31 -4.03
N ALA A 38 -14.14 31.91 -4.93
CA ALA A 38 -13.64 32.43 -6.20
C ALA A 38 -12.61 33.57 -6.04
N GLN A 39 -12.62 34.29 -4.91
CA GLN A 39 -11.61 35.31 -4.62
C GLN A 39 -10.33 34.73 -4.04
N LEU A 40 -10.36 33.48 -3.50
CA LEU A 40 -9.16 32.77 -3.04
C LEU A 40 -8.36 32.16 -4.20
N ASP A 41 -9.02 31.87 -5.34
CA ASP A 41 -8.36 31.38 -6.56
C ASP A 41 -7.64 32.46 -7.37
N GLY A 42 -7.76 33.71 -6.98
CA GLY A 42 -7.15 34.88 -7.66
C GLY A 42 -5.73 35.24 -7.12
N ALA A 43 -4.97 34.28 -6.57
CA ALA A 43 -3.53 34.45 -6.47
C ALA A 43 -2.98 34.28 -7.89
N ASP A 44 -2.84 35.39 -8.64
CA ASP A 44 -2.12 35.43 -9.91
C ASP A 44 -0.79 34.71 -9.70
N ALA A 45 -0.71 33.45 -10.18
CA ALA A 45 0.55 32.73 -10.19
C ALA A 45 1.51 33.57 -11.03
N LEU A 46 2.55 34.12 -10.39
CA LEU A 46 3.59 34.87 -11.09
C LEU A 46 4.10 34.00 -12.24
N ASP A 47 3.85 34.43 -13.48
CA ASP A 47 4.33 33.77 -14.68
C ASP A 47 5.81 34.08 -14.87
N CYS A 48 6.66 33.30 -14.14
CA CYS A 48 8.09 33.39 -14.25
C CYS A 48 8.58 32.63 -15.50
N ARG A 49 9.72 33.06 -16.07
CA ARG A 49 10.36 32.36 -17.17
C ARG A 49 10.71 30.91 -16.79
N PRO A 50 10.91 30.00 -17.78
CA PRO A 50 11.18 28.57 -17.52
C PRO A 50 12.36 28.30 -16.59
N TYR A 51 13.34 29.22 -16.52
CA TYR A 51 14.55 29.09 -15.70
C TYR A 51 14.47 29.89 -14.37
N GLU A 52 13.31 30.40 -14.06
CA GLU A 52 13.04 31.18 -12.85
C GLU A 52 11.99 30.47 -11.97
N TYR A 53 11.95 30.87 -10.70
CA TYR A 53 10.94 30.44 -9.74
C TYR A 53 10.36 31.64 -9.01
N PRO A 54 9.09 31.64 -8.62
CA PRO A 54 8.45 32.75 -7.94
C PRO A 54 8.93 32.87 -6.50
N VAL A 55 9.21 34.12 -6.07
CA VAL A 55 9.55 34.49 -4.70
C VAL A 55 8.85 35.79 -4.36
N GLY A 56 7.87 35.76 -3.45
CA GLY A 56 7.02 36.92 -3.16
C GLY A 56 6.36 37.47 -4.41
N ALA A 57 6.67 38.69 -4.78
CA ALA A 57 6.15 39.37 -5.98
C ALA A 57 7.13 39.38 -7.16
N GLY A 58 8.21 38.59 -7.12
CA GLY A 58 9.25 38.55 -8.14
C GLY A 58 9.63 37.16 -8.58
N CYS A 59 10.52 37.07 -9.56
CA CYS A 59 11.06 35.83 -10.10
C CYS A 59 12.56 35.77 -9.89
N CYS A 60 13.09 34.65 -9.43
CA CYS A 60 14.50 34.38 -9.20
C CYS A 60 15.04 33.26 -10.09
N PRO A 61 16.29 33.34 -10.57
CA PRO A 61 16.93 32.22 -11.28
C PRO A 61 16.96 30.95 -10.44
N ARG A 62 16.69 29.79 -11.08
CA ARG A 62 16.72 28.46 -10.44
C ARG A 62 18.16 28.01 -10.16
N CYS A 63 18.33 27.30 -9.07
CA CYS A 63 19.55 26.53 -8.80
C CYS A 63 19.58 25.25 -9.68
N ALA A 64 20.76 24.87 -10.14
CA ALA A 64 20.95 23.64 -10.92
C ALA A 64 20.62 22.39 -10.10
N ALA A 65 20.42 21.25 -10.79
CA ALA A 65 20.30 19.96 -10.13
C ALA A 65 21.52 19.69 -9.22
N GLY A 66 21.28 19.05 -8.08
CA GLY A 66 22.29 18.83 -7.03
C GLY A 66 22.53 20.03 -6.11
N LEU A 67 21.88 21.17 -6.38
CA LEU A 67 21.98 22.38 -5.58
C LEU A 67 20.61 22.77 -5.01
N ARG A 68 20.62 23.52 -3.94
CA ARG A 68 19.45 24.17 -3.32
C ARG A 68 19.67 25.67 -3.15
N VAL A 69 18.61 26.40 -2.96
CA VAL A 69 18.66 27.81 -2.64
C VAL A 69 19.19 28.01 -1.21
N PHE A 70 20.23 28.79 -1.07
CA PHE A 70 20.72 29.27 0.22
C PHE A 70 20.18 30.68 0.50
N LYS A 71 20.16 31.54 -0.53
CA LYS A 71 19.63 32.89 -0.46
C LYS A 71 18.91 33.22 -1.76
N HIS A 72 17.68 33.72 -1.66
CA HIS A 72 16.92 34.19 -2.82
C HIS A 72 17.58 35.40 -3.48
N CYS A 73 17.29 35.62 -4.74
CA CYS A 73 17.75 36.80 -5.45
C CYS A 73 17.12 38.09 -4.89
N THR A 74 17.79 39.19 -5.10
CA THR A 74 17.31 40.55 -4.82
C THR A 74 17.42 41.39 -6.11
N ALA A 75 17.02 42.66 -6.08
CA ALA A 75 17.22 43.58 -7.20
C ALA A 75 18.68 43.67 -7.65
N ASP A 76 19.62 43.55 -6.70
CA ASP A 76 21.04 43.75 -6.91
C ASP A 76 21.88 42.45 -6.91
N SER A 77 21.29 41.30 -6.62
CA SER A 77 22.01 40.04 -6.49
C SER A 77 21.20 38.85 -7.04
N SER A 78 21.90 37.94 -7.74
CA SER A 78 21.31 36.68 -8.20
C SER A 78 21.08 35.69 -7.04
N THR A 79 20.32 34.60 -7.32
CA THR A 79 20.12 33.51 -6.38
C THR A 79 21.46 32.89 -5.97
N THR A 80 21.69 32.74 -4.65
CA THR A 80 22.84 31.99 -4.14
C THR A 80 22.48 30.55 -3.91
N CYS A 81 23.21 29.67 -4.59
CA CYS A 81 22.96 28.20 -4.53
C CYS A 81 24.09 27.50 -3.77
N VAL A 82 23.76 26.45 -3.01
CA VAL A 82 24.73 25.61 -2.30
C VAL A 82 24.41 24.12 -2.58
N PRO A 83 25.43 23.24 -2.54
CA PRO A 83 25.22 21.82 -2.77
C PRO A 83 24.24 21.18 -1.78
N CYS A 84 23.53 20.15 -2.23
CA CYS A 84 22.81 19.25 -1.35
C CYS A 84 23.78 18.58 -0.38
N VAL A 85 23.30 18.21 0.81
CA VAL A 85 24.09 17.44 1.77
C VAL A 85 23.91 15.93 1.50
N GLU A 86 24.82 15.12 2.01
CA GLU A 86 24.75 13.66 1.88
C GLU A 86 23.39 13.12 2.30
N GLY A 87 22.87 12.16 1.55
CA GLY A 87 21.53 11.59 1.75
C GLY A 87 20.40 12.47 1.23
N THR A 88 20.69 13.53 0.47
CA THR A 88 19.69 14.39 -0.17
C THR A 88 20.05 14.71 -1.61
N TYR A 89 19.03 15.02 -2.41
CA TYR A 89 19.19 15.27 -3.85
C TYR A 89 18.21 16.33 -4.37
N THR A 90 18.52 16.86 -5.55
CA THR A 90 17.59 17.55 -6.45
C THR A 90 17.90 17.12 -7.88
N ASP A 91 16.91 16.61 -8.60
CA ASP A 91 17.04 15.97 -9.91
C ASP A 91 16.87 16.93 -11.11
N HIS A 92 16.46 18.14 -10.84
CA HIS A 92 16.23 19.17 -11.87
C HIS A 92 16.51 20.57 -11.32
N PRO A 93 16.63 21.61 -12.20
CA PRO A 93 16.73 23.00 -11.78
C PRO A 93 15.55 23.42 -10.92
N ASN A 94 15.82 24.01 -9.76
CA ASN A 94 14.82 24.20 -8.71
C ASN A 94 14.97 25.52 -7.95
N GLY A 95 13.94 25.87 -7.20
CA GLY A 95 13.90 26.97 -6.22
C GLY A 95 13.75 26.47 -4.78
N LEU A 96 14.15 25.23 -4.49
CA LEU A 96 13.99 24.61 -3.18
C LEU A 96 15.04 25.11 -2.18
N GLU A 97 14.62 25.47 -0.99
CA GLU A 97 15.51 25.81 0.13
C GLU A 97 16.11 24.57 0.80
N HIS A 98 15.48 23.40 0.59
CA HIS A 98 15.93 22.12 1.11
C HIS A 98 15.91 21.06 0.01
N CYS A 99 17.00 20.30 -0.12
CA CYS A 99 17.03 19.15 -1.02
C CYS A 99 16.08 18.04 -0.50
N ARG A 100 15.58 17.23 -1.43
CA ARG A 100 14.73 16.08 -1.12
C ARG A 100 15.58 15.00 -0.46
N LYS A 101 15.03 14.30 0.54
CA LYS A 101 15.70 13.14 1.13
C LYS A 101 15.71 11.98 0.13
N CYS A 102 16.84 11.27 0.07
CA CYS A 102 16.94 10.04 -0.70
C CYS A 102 15.97 8.98 -0.18
N LYS A 103 15.39 8.22 -1.10
CA LYS A 103 14.56 7.06 -0.78
C LYS A 103 15.41 6.00 -0.07
N LEU A 104 14.85 5.38 0.95
CA LEU A 104 15.42 4.22 1.63
C LEU A 104 14.67 2.98 1.14
N CYS A 105 15.41 1.96 0.68
CA CYS A 105 14.83 0.70 0.25
C CYS A 105 14.41 -0.12 1.48
N ASP A 106 13.16 -0.55 1.49
CA ASP A 106 12.58 -1.31 2.60
C ASP A 106 13.12 -2.74 2.63
N LYS A 107 13.90 -3.06 3.66
CA LYS A 107 14.42 -4.41 3.87
C LYS A 107 13.31 -5.42 4.17
N GLY A 108 12.18 -4.99 4.76
CA GLY A 108 11.02 -5.85 5.01
C GLY A 108 10.32 -6.30 3.73
N ALA A 109 10.44 -5.53 2.65
CA ALA A 109 9.99 -5.86 1.31
C ALA A 109 11.09 -6.52 0.44
N ASN A 110 12.21 -6.96 1.04
CA ASN A 110 13.39 -7.52 0.38
C ASN A 110 14.01 -6.58 -0.67
N LEU A 111 13.88 -5.25 -0.51
CA LEU A 111 14.43 -4.28 -1.44
C LEU A 111 15.89 -3.94 -1.12
N VAL A 112 16.67 -3.78 -2.18
CA VAL A 112 18.06 -3.31 -2.13
C VAL A 112 18.25 -2.12 -3.07
N PRO A 113 19.21 -1.22 -2.80
CA PRO A 113 19.54 -0.15 -3.75
C PRO A 113 20.12 -0.73 -5.05
N GLU A 114 19.39 -0.62 -6.16
CA GLU A 114 19.89 -0.92 -7.52
C GLU A 114 20.72 0.26 -8.05
N VAL A 115 20.26 1.49 -7.75
CA VAL A 115 21.01 2.71 -8.02
C VAL A 115 21.14 3.49 -6.72
N ALA A 116 22.36 3.78 -6.31
CA ALA A 116 22.64 4.56 -5.13
C ALA A 116 22.23 6.02 -5.31
N CYS A 117 21.80 6.67 -4.22
CA CYS A 117 21.53 8.11 -4.22
C CYS A 117 22.80 8.91 -4.54
N THR A 118 22.62 9.94 -5.34
CA THR A 118 23.63 10.98 -5.60
C THR A 118 23.02 12.35 -5.34
N TYR A 119 23.78 13.41 -5.40
CA TYR A 119 23.23 14.77 -5.23
C TYR A 119 22.20 15.16 -6.32
N THR A 120 22.21 14.45 -7.48
CA THR A 120 21.34 14.74 -8.62
C THR A 120 20.34 13.63 -8.93
N LYS A 121 20.38 12.49 -8.22
CA LYS A 121 19.50 11.34 -8.46
C LYS A 121 19.06 10.73 -7.16
N ASN A 122 17.78 10.34 -7.09
CA ASN A 122 17.25 9.56 -5.98
C ASN A 122 17.78 8.13 -6.00
N THR A 123 17.68 7.44 -4.87
CA THR A 123 17.85 5.98 -4.81
C THR A 123 16.78 5.32 -5.68
N VAL A 124 17.17 4.32 -6.46
CA VAL A 124 16.25 3.40 -7.14
C VAL A 124 16.34 2.06 -6.43
N CYS A 125 15.22 1.53 -5.97
CA CYS A 125 15.14 0.26 -5.28
C CYS A 125 14.83 -0.87 -6.27
N GLY A 126 15.51 -2.00 -6.10
CA GLY A 126 15.32 -3.20 -6.89
C GLY A 126 15.42 -4.45 -6.04
N CYS A 127 15.43 -5.60 -6.69
CA CYS A 127 15.51 -6.89 -6.02
C CYS A 127 16.94 -7.42 -5.94
N PRO A 128 17.30 -8.11 -4.83
CA PRO A 128 18.56 -8.82 -4.74
C PRO A 128 18.59 -10.01 -5.72
N PRO A 129 19.76 -10.64 -5.95
CA PRO A 129 19.84 -11.88 -6.70
C PRO A 129 18.84 -12.92 -6.20
N GLU A 130 18.31 -13.76 -7.10
CA GLU A 130 17.32 -14.81 -6.83
C GLU A 130 15.92 -14.32 -6.44
N TYR A 131 15.66 -13.01 -6.57
CA TYR A 131 14.36 -12.41 -6.37
C TYR A 131 13.89 -11.69 -7.64
N PHE A 132 12.57 -11.59 -7.78
CA PHE A 132 11.93 -10.76 -8.81
C PHE A 132 11.01 -9.73 -8.19
N CYS A 133 10.77 -8.65 -8.91
CA CYS A 133 9.82 -7.64 -8.50
C CYS A 133 8.39 -8.12 -8.76
N SER A 134 7.68 -8.42 -7.68
CA SER A 134 6.29 -8.87 -7.75
C SER A 134 5.28 -7.72 -7.74
N TYR A 135 5.71 -6.53 -7.29
CA TYR A 135 4.88 -5.33 -7.29
C TYR A 135 5.71 -4.10 -7.64
N PHE A 136 5.34 -3.45 -8.76
CA PHE A 136 5.94 -2.20 -9.22
C PHE A 136 5.11 -1.01 -8.75
N GLY A 137 5.79 -0.07 -8.11
CA GLY A 137 5.26 1.26 -7.86
C GLY A 137 5.42 2.18 -9.08
N PRO A 138 5.10 3.47 -8.92
CA PRO A 138 5.18 4.45 -10.02
C PRO A 138 6.62 4.73 -10.50
N GLU A 139 7.63 4.50 -9.69
CA GLU A 139 9.02 4.84 -9.99
C GLU A 139 9.96 3.63 -10.02
N ASP A 140 9.75 2.65 -9.13
CA ASP A 140 10.63 1.50 -8.97
C ASP A 140 9.91 0.30 -8.32
N CYS A 141 10.64 -0.76 -7.99
CA CYS A 141 10.08 -1.92 -7.30
C CYS A 141 9.70 -1.58 -5.85
N GLU A 142 8.55 -2.08 -5.41
CA GLU A 142 8.05 -1.93 -4.04
C GLU A 142 8.01 -3.23 -3.25
N LEU A 143 8.03 -4.40 -3.93
CA LEU A 143 8.05 -5.71 -3.27
C LEU A 143 8.80 -6.73 -4.10
N CYS A 144 9.78 -7.38 -3.47
CA CYS A 144 10.52 -8.48 -4.07
C CYS A 144 10.13 -9.82 -3.45
N GLN A 145 9.97 -10.83 -4.31
CA GLN A 145 9.71 -12.21 -3.92
C GLN A 145 10.79 -13.13 -4.49
N PRO A 146 11.17 -14.20 -3.77
CA PRO A 146 12.11 -15.19 -4.30
C PRO A 146 11.49 -15.91 -5.49
N TYR A 147 12.33 -16.28 -6.46
CA TYR A 147 11.87 -17.11 -7.58
C TYR A 147 11.34 -18.45 -7.10
N THR A 148 10.25 -18.89 -7.71
CA THR A 148 9.74 -20.26 -7.53
C THR A 148 10.80 -21.26 -7.98
N ILE A 149 11.06 -22.26 -7.13
CA ILE A 149 11.97 -23.38 -7.43
C ILE A 149 11.15 -24.51 -8.04
N CYS A 150 11.51 -24.91 -9.27
CA CYS A 150 10.92 -26.09 -9.90
C CYS A 150 11.60 -27.35 -9.33
N PHE A 151 10.83 -28.15 -8.57
CA PHE A 151 11.33 -29.34 -7.90
C PHE A 151 11.40 -30.54 -8.87
N PRO A 152 12.10 -31.66 -8.48
CA PRO A 152 12.11 -32.89 -9.25
C PRO A 152 10.70 -33.38 -9.59
N GLY A 153 10.52 -33.91 -10.79
CA GLY A 153 9.21 -34.23 -11.37
C GLY A 153 8.55 -33.07 -12.13
N THR A 154 9.15 -31.87 -12.07
CA THR A 154 8.75 -30.70 -12.86
C THR A 154 9.94 -30.18 -13.68
N MET A 155 9.69 -29.39 -14.71
CA MET A 155 10.69 -28.68 -15.48
C MET A 155 10.38 -27.19 -15.53
N VAL A 156 11.42 -26.37 -15.76
CA VAL A 156 11.29 -24.94 -16.00
C VAL A 156 10.73 -24.74 -17.40
N LYS A 157 9.48 -24.32 -17.49
CA LYS A 157 8.83 -23.96 -18.76
C LYS A 157 9.27 -22.60 -19.23
N GLU A 158 9.22 -21.62 -18.32
CA GLU A 158 9.67 -20.26 -18.57
C GLU A 158 10.55 -19.81 -17.41
N ARG A 159 11.72 -19.27 -17.75
CA ARG A 159 12.62 -18.71 -16.75
C ARG A 159 12.13 -17.34 -16.31
N GLY A 160 12.13 -17.10 -15.01
CA GLY A 160 11.83 -15.81 -14.43
C GLY A 160 12.77 -14.70 -14.93
N THR A 161 12.25 -13.49 -14.91
CA THR A 161 12.97 -12.25 -15.25
C THR A 161 13.02 -11.35 -14.00
N LYS A 162 13.57 -10.16 -14.12
CA LYS A 162 13.52 -9.17 -13.04
C LYS A 162 12.07 -8.85 -12.56
N THR A 163 11.06 -9.16 -13.39
CA THR A 163 9.67 -8.76 -13.17
C THR A 163 8.67 -9.90 -13.19
N THR A 164 9.11 -11.12 -13.48
CA THR A 164 8.25 -12.30 -13.56
C THR A 164 8.91 -13.47 -12.83
N ASP A 165 8.08 -14.34 -12.24
CA ASP A 165 8.53 -15.57 -11.59
C ASP A 165 8.87 -16.66 -12.61
N ASN A 166 9.54 -17.74 -12.16
CA ASN A 166 9.71 -18.97 -12.91
C ASN A 166 8.35 -19.68 -13.07
N VAL A 167 8.10 -20.19 -14.27
CA VAL A 167 6.95 -21.05 -14.54
C VAL A 167 7.41 -22.50 -14.61
N CYS A 168 6.88 -23.33 -13.69
CA CYS A 168 7.18 -24.75 -13.65
C CYS A 168 6.04 -25.55 -14.31
N GLU A 169 6.38 -26.60 -15.05
CA GLU A 169 5.43 -27.52 -15.67
C GLU A 169 5.77 -28.95 -15.26
N ALA A 170 4.73 -29.75 -14.97
CA ALA A 170 4.93 -31.16 -14.63
C ALA A 170 5.55 -31.93 -15.80
N CYS A 171 6.45 -32.84 -15.50
CA CYS A 171 7.01 -33.71 -16.53
C CYS A 171 5.91 -34.57 -17.18
N PRO A 172 5.99 -34.82 -18.51
CA PRO A 172 5.08 -35.72 -19.21
C PRO A 172 5.07 -37.11 -18.58
N PRO A 173 3.96 -37.87 -18.70
CA PRO A 173 3.91 -39.24 -18.21
C PRO A 173 5.05 -40.12 -18.72
N GLY A 174 5.65 -40.91 -17.85
CA GLY A 174 6.82 -41.77 -18.14
C GLY A 174 8.17 -41.03 -18.15
N THR A 175 8.19 -39.75 -17.79
CA THR A 175 9.42 -38.96 -17.66
C THR A 175 9.52 -38.30 -16.29
N SER A 176 10.72 -37.90 -15.88
CA SER A 176 10.94 -37.10 -14.68
C SER A 176 12.21 -36.25 -14.80
N SER A 177 12.27 -35.20 -14.05
CA SER A 177 13.50 -34.47 -13.78
C SER A 177 14.06 -34.90 -12.43
N THR A 178 15.38 -35.01 -12.31
CA THR A 178 16.06 -35.48 -11.09
C THR A 178 16.63 -34.36 -10.25
N ALA A 179 16.75 -33.18 -10.81
CA ALA A 179 17.34 -32.01 -10.13
C ALA A 179 16.34 -30.83 -10.10
N ASN A 180 16.53 -29.95 -9.12
CA ASN A 180 15.82 -28.68 -9.08
C ASN A 180 16.19 -27.84 -10.31
N MET A 181 15.23 -27.06 -10.79
CA MET A 181 15.41 -26.12 -11.92
C MET A 181 15.87 -26.80 -13.20
N SER A 182 15.49 -28.05 -13.43
CA SER A 182 15.73 -28.78 -14.69
C SER A 182 14.94 -28.15 -15.84
N TYR A 183 15.57 -28.05 -17.01
CA TYR A 183 14.92 -27.58 -18.24
C TYR A 183 14.36 -28.69 -19.12
N SER A 184 14.57 -29.95 -18.72
CA SER A 184 14.08 -31.11 -19.46
C SER A 184 13.72 -32.24 -18.52
N CYS A 185 12.81 -33.07 -18.97
CA CYS A 185 12.44 -34.31 -18.33
C CYS A 185 13.07 -35.49 -19.10
N THR A 186 13.67 -36.43 -18.38
CA THR A 186 14.25 -37.65 -18.94
C THR A 186 13.31 -38.83 -18.74
N PRO A 187 13.22 -39.77 -19.70
CA PRO A 187 12.45 -41.00 -19.49
C PRO A 187 12.95 -41.70 -18.23
N TRP A 188 12.03 -42.33 -17.51
CA TRP A 188 12.42 -43.20 -16.41
C TRP A 188 13.29 -44.31 -16.96
N PRO A 189 14.39 -44.69 -16.28
CA PRO A 189 15.14 -45.84 -16.68
C PRO A 189 14.19 -47.06 -16.68
N THR A 190 13.92 -47.56 -17.85
CA THR A 190 13.29 -48.89 -17.98
C THR A 190 14.29 -49.88 -17.39
N CYS A 191 13.92 -50.56 -16.31
CA CYS A 191 14.66 -51.73 -15.89
C CYS A 191 14.66 -52.69 -17.08
N GLU A 192 15.76 -52.71 -17.87
CA GLU A 192 15.97 -53.79 -18.82
C GLU A 192 15.99 -55.06 -18.02
N GLU A 193 15.10 -55.94 -18.32
CA GLU A 193 14.89 -57.26 -17.76
C GLU A 193 16.13 -58.14 -18.12
N ASN A 194 17.25 -57.88 -17.45
CA ASN A 194 18.38 -58.81 -17.39
C ASN A 194 18.34 -59.48 -16.04
N GLY A 195 17.60 -60.60 -16.07
CA GLY A 195 17.65 -61.77 -15.22
C GLY A 195 18.05 -61.63 -13.75
N TRP A 196 17.31 -62.34 -12.91
CA TRP A 196 17.57 -62.71 -11.53
C TRP A 196 17.12 -61.68 -10.46
N ALA A 197 15.96 -61.87 -9.95
CA ALA A 197 15.81 -62.38 -8.58
C ALA A 197 14.33 -62.43 -8.25
N GLN A 198 13.83 -63.59 -7.99
CA GLN A 198 12.73 -63.75 -7.05
C GLN A 198 13.12 -63.12 -5.74
N GLY A 199 12.46 -62.06 -5.40
CA GLY A 199 12.63 -61.31 -4.18
C GLY A 199 11.30 -60.72 -3.78
N GLU A 200 10.57 -61.52 -3.06
CA GLU A 200 9.64 -61.16 -2.00
C GLU A 200 8.81 -59.86 -2.21
N ASP A 201 7.55 -60.07 -2.41
CA ASP A 201 6.47 -59.12 -2.21
C ASP A 201 6.65 -58.37 -0.87
N ARG A 202 7.32 -57.23 -0.87
CA ARG A 202 7.18 -56.22 0.16
C ARG A 202 6.25 -55.15 -0.36
N ASN A 203 4.98 -55.37 -0.09
CA ASN A 203 3.94 -54.36 -0.15
C ASN A 203 4.31 -53.16 0.76
N PRO A 204 4.62 -51.96 0.23
CA PRO A 204 4.77 -50.78 1.08
C PRO A 204 3.40 -50.10 1.18
N SER A 205 2.42 -50.79 1.74
CA SER A 205 1.21 -50.14 2.23
C SER A 205 1.44 -49.69 3.70
N SER A 206 2.12 -48.59 3.89
CA SER A 206 2.04 -47.86 5.14
C SER A 206 1.53 -46.46 4.87
N HIS A 207 0.28 -46.37 4.45
CA HIS A 207 -0.49 -45.18 4.77
C HIS A 207 -0.57 -45.09 6.31
N PRO A 208 -0.26 -43.95 6.94
CA PRO A 208 -0.55 -43.79 8.35
C PRO A 208 -2.05 -43.98 8.54
N SER A 209 -2.41 -45.02 9.30
CA SER A 209 -3.77 -45.41 9.53
C SER A 209 -4.63 -44.22 9.96
N ALA A 210 -5.81 -44.09 9.38
CA ALA A 210 -6.81 -43.08 9.70
C ALA A 210 -7.13 -42.97 11.21
N ALA A 211 -6.74 -43.97 12.00
CA ALA A 211 -6.85 -44.00 13.45
C ALA A 211 -5.95 -42.94 14.16
N VAL A 212 -4.76 -42.62 13.63
CA VAL A 212 -3.85 -41.62 14.25
C VAL A 212 -4.35 -40.21 14.02
N VAL A 213 -4.93 -39.93 12.84
CA VAL A 213 -5.50 -38.61 12.52
C VAL A 213 -6.75 -38.35 13.38
N GLY A 214 -7.58 -39.37 13.62
CA GLY A 214 -8.77 -39.27 14.47
C GLY A 214 -8.41 -39.00 15.94
N TYR A 215 -7.33 -39.63 16.46
CA TYR A 215 -6.92 -39.46 17.85
C TYR A 215 -6.37 -38.05 18.13
N VAL A 216 -5.54 -37.50 17.25
CA VAL A 216 -4.98 -36.14 17.39
C VAL A 216 -6.10 -35.10 17.27
N GLY A 217 -7.03 -35.25 16.33
CA GLY A 217 -8.20 -34.37 16.19
C GLY A 217 -9.11 -34.40 17.42
N GLY A 218 -9.35 -35.58 17.99
CA GLY A 218 -10.16 -35.75 19.19
C GLY A 218 -9.55 -35.08 20.43
N VAL A 219 -8.23 -35.24 20.62
CA VAL A 219 -7.52 -34.60 21.75
C VAL A 219 -7.54 -33.08 21.64
N LEU A 220 -7.35 -32.53 20.45
CA LEU A 220 -7.41 -31.06 20.24
C LEU A 220 -8.79 -30.48 20.52
N LEU A 221 -9.88 -31.18 20.14
CA LEU A 221 -11.23 -30.74 20.46
C LEU A 221 -11.54 -30.75 21.95
N VAL A 222 -11.09 -31.78 22.69
CA VAL A 222 -11.27 -31.87 24.14
C VAL A 222 -10.51 -30.75 24.85
N VAL A 223 -9.27 -30.46 24.44
CA VAL A 223 -8.48 -29.37 25.00
C VAL A 223 -9.13 -28.01 24.73
N ALA A 224 -9.61 -27.78 23.50
CA ALA A 224 -10.31 -26.54 23.14
C ALA A 224 -11.60 -26.35 23.94
N ALA A 225 -12.40 -27.41 24.12
CA ALA A 225 -13.60 -27.36 24.96
C ALA A 225 -13.28 -27.08 26.43
N GLY A 226 -12.22 -27.69 26.96
CA GLY A 226 -11.75 -27.42 28.33
C GLY A 226 -11.31 -25.99 28.54
N LEU A 227 -10.58 -25.41 27.60
CA LEU A 227 -10.17 -23.99 27.66
C LEU A 227 -11.35 -23.04 27.57
N CYS A 228 -12.35 -23.33 26.74
CA CYS A 228 -13.60 -22.57 26.68
C CYS A 228 -14.36 -22.59 28.02
N LEU A 229 -14.48 -23.75 28.64
CA LEU A 229 -15.16 -23.88 29.96
C LEU A 229 -14.43 -23.12 31.06
N VAL A 230 -13.08 -23.17 31.10
CA VAL A 230 -12.26 -22.38 32.04
C VAL A 230 -12.43 -20.88 31.80
N PHE A 231 -12.48 -20.45 30.53
CA PHE A 231 -12.69 -19.05 30.18
C PHE A 231 -14.08 -18.54 30.60
N ILE A 232 -15.13 -19.35 30.38
CA ILE A 232 -16.49 -19.04 30.78
C ILE A 232 -16.57 -19.00 32.33
N TRP A 233 -15.92 -19.94 33.03
CA TRP A 233 -15.89 -19.97 34.50
C TRP A 233 -15.16 -18.76 35.09
N ARG A 234 -14.01 -18.37 34.51
CA ARG A 234 -13.30 -17.14 34.87
C ARG A 234 -14.14 -15.90 34.65
N ARG A 235 -14.85 -15.80 33.51
CA ARG A 235 -15.79 -14.68 33.28
C ARG A 235 -16.91 -14.62 34.27
N ARG A 236 -17.49 -15.77 34.70
CA ARG A 236 -18.54 -15.80 35.71
C ARG A 236 -18.03 -15.37 37.09
N LYS A 237 -16.77 -15.67 37.42
CA LYS A 237 -16.18 -15.29 38.71
C LYS A 237 -15.85 -13.79 38.79
N SER A 238 -15.73 -13.09 37.67
CA SER A 238 -15.52 -11.63 37.64
C SER A 238 -16.83 -10.82 37.73
N TYR A 239 -17.99 -11.48 37.81
CA TYR A 239 -19.31 -10.85 37.83
C TYR A 239 -20.01 -11.13 39.20
N THR A 240 -19.36 -10.77 40.32
CA THR A 240 -20.07 -10.62 41.61
C THR A 240 -20.36 -9.14 41.82
N PRO A 241 -21.62 -8.71 41.78
CA PRO A 241 -21.95 -7.34 42.13
C PRO A 241 -21.76 -7.16 43.64
N HIS A 242 -20.91 -6.21 44.03
CA HIS A 242 -20.87 -5.70 45.38
C HIS A 242 -22.22 -5.04 45.71
N VAL A 243 -23.04 -5.73 46.50
CA VAL A 243 -24.18 -5.10 47.15
C VAL A 243 -23.64 -4.40 48.38
N GLU A 244 -23.49 -3.11 48.30
CA GLU A 244 -23.16 -2.23 49.42
C GLU A 244 -24.45 -1.96 50.20
N LEU A 245 -24.59 -2.60 51.37
CA LEU A 245 -25.60 -2.27 52.37
C LEU A 245 -25.10 -1.06 53.15
N LYS A 246 -25.76 0.07 52.98
CA LYS A 246 -25.56 1.29 53.76
C LYS A 246 -26.53 1.28 54.96
N PRO A 247 -26.08 1.63 56.17
CA PRO A 247 -26.89 1.68 57.37
C PRO A 247 -27.91 2.84 57.40
#